data_6342a546e99fd4f88c6578aaeea3e8f7
#
_entry.id   6342a546e99fd4f88c6578aaeea3e8f7
#
_cell.length_a   1.000
_cell.length_b   1.000
_cell.length_c   1.000
_cell.angle_alpha   90.00
_cell.angle_beta   90.00
_cell.angle_gamma   90.00
#
_symmetry.space_group_name_H-M   'P 1'
#
loop_
_entity.id
_entity.type
_entity.pdbx_description
1 polymer ?
#
loop_
_entity_poly.entity_id
_entity_poly.type
_entity_poly.pdbx_seq_one_letter_code
_entity_poly.pdbx_strand_id
1 'polypeptide(L)'
;TSVAMSLLQLQADNGKITNGEIIFDGKNIVGLSESQLREVRWSGISIVFQGAMNSWNPVVKIGEQIREAMREHFPDKTKDENTNKIIELFDIVGLDSSVIDRFPHELSGGMKQRAVIALALSCDPKLIIADEPTTALDVVIQDQILKEIRKVQDVLGLSLIYISHDIAVIAEMTDNMAVMYAGSIVEMGKTSKVFSNPKHAYTRMLLESTPSIVGPKKKLRSLDGEPPSLIGTDSYCLFSYRCPNPDGNCKNRNIEMELIKIDTDHYADKCCINCG
;
A
#
# COMPACT_ATOMS: atom_id res chain seq x y z
N THR A 1 6.82 0.92 0.00
CA THR A 1 7.47 -0.25 -0.66
C THR A 1 8.12 -1.20 0.33
N SER A 2 9.01 -0.77 1.26
CA SER A 2 9.74 -1.70 2.16
C SER A 2 8.82 -2.60 3.01
N VAL A 3 7.71 -2.07 3.51
CA VAL A 3 6.68 -2.87 4.21
C VAL A 3 6.08 -3.92 3.29
N ALA A 4 5.70 -3.53 2.08
CA ALA A 4 5.14 -4.46 1.09
C ALA A 4 6.11 -5.60 0.75
N MET A 5 7.38 -5.26 0.52
CA MET A 5 8.44 -6.24 0.25
C MET A 5 8.68 -7.19 1.44
N SER A 6 8.59 -6.67 2.67
CA SER A 6 8.72 -7.49 3.88
C SER A 6 7.54 -8.45 4.06
N LEU A 7 6.31 -8.00 3.77
CA LEU A 7 5.11 -8.85 3.81
C LEU A 7 5.20 -10.05 2.85
N LEU A 8 5.82 -9.85 1.69
CA LEU A 8 6.04 -10.91 0.71
C LEU A 8 7.38 -11.63 0.85
N GLN A 9 8.22 -11.22 1.80
CA GLN A 9 9.61 -11.67 1.96
C GLN A 9 10.42 -11.58 0.66
N LEU A 10 10.30 -10.43 -0.02
CA LEU A 10 11.01 -10.06 -1.24
C LEU A 10 12.00 -8.92 -1.00
N GLN A 11 12.58 -8.83 0.20
CA GLN A 11 13.60 -7.84 0.53
C GLN A 11 14.85 -8.04 -0.35
N ALA A 12 15.64 -6.98 -0.49
CA ALA A 12 16.95 -7.07 -1.14
C ALA A 12 17.84 -8.12 -0.45
N ASP A 13 18.84 -8.64 -1.16
CA ASP A 13 19.72 -9.75 -0.69
C ASP A 13 20.40 -9.46 0.66
N ASN A 14 20.65 -8.17 0.96
CA ASN A 14 21.23 -7.72 2.23
C ASN A 14 20.17 -7.38 3.29
N GLY A 15 18.87 -7.48 2.95
CA GLY A 15 17.76 -7.20 3.85
C GLY A 15 17.28 -8.47 4.55
N LYS A 16 16.93 -8.33 5.83
CA LYS A 16 16.31 -9.42 6.59
C LYS A 16 15.33 -8.89 7.64
N ILE A 17 14.31 -9.66 7.94
CA ILE A 17 13.46 -9.44 9.11
C ILE A 17 14.23 -9.95 10.33
N THR A 18 14.63 -9.02 11.20
CA THR A 18 15.48 -9.35 12.37
C THR A 18 14.67 -9.77 13.58
N ASN A 19 13.42 -9.30 13.68
CA ASN A 19 12.53 -9.59 14.80
C ASN A 19 11.06 -9.39 14.37
N GLY A 20 10.14 -9.91 15.17
CA GLY A 20 8.69 -9.80 14.93
C GLY A 20 8.14 -10.95 14.10
N GLU A 21 6.85 -10.87 13.85
CA GLU A 21 6.10 -11.89 13.12
C GLU A 21 5.13 -11.23 12.11
N ILE A 22 4.80 -11.96 11.06
CA ILE A 22 3.80 -11.57 10.08
C ILE A 22 2.77 -12.69 10.04
N ILE A 23 1.59 -12.41 10.57
CA ILE A 23 0.51 -13.39 10.61
C ILE A 23 -0.41 -13.18 9.41
N PHE A 24 -0.48 -14.17 8.53
CA PHE A 24 -1.41 -14.20 7.41
C PHE A 24 -2.25 -15.46 7.51
N ASP A 25 -3.57 -15.31 7.51
CA ASP A 25 -4.54 -16.41 7.62
C ASP A 25 -4.25 -17.36 8.82
N GLY A 26 -3.85 -16.76 9.96
CA GLY A 26 -3.52 -17.46 11.20
C GLY A 26 -2.14 -18.14 11.24
N LYS A 27 -1.32 -18.00 10.20
CA LYS A 27 0.03 -18.56 10.13
C LYS A 27 1.09 -17.47 10.11
N ASN A 28 2.16 -17.66 10.88
CA ASN A 28 3.33 -16.81 10.76
C ASN A 28 4.08 -17.17 9.47
N ILE A 29 4.21 -16.20 8.57
CA ILE A 29 4.90 -16.38 7.29
C ILE A 29 6.39 -16.00 7.33
N VAL A 30 6.88 -15.44 8.44
CA VAL A 30 8.32 -15.15 8.62
C VAL A 30 9.08 -16.47 8.80
N GLY A 31 10.12 -16.66 8.01
CA GLY A 31 10.97 -17.86 8.08
C GLY A 31 10.42 -19.09 7.35
N LEU A 32 9.35 -18.95 6.58
CA LEU A 32 8.90 -20.01 5.68
C LEU A 32 9.96 -20.27 4.58
N SER A 33 10.01 -21.52 4.13
CA SER A 33 10.82 -21.89 2.97
C SER A 33 10.28 -21.25 1.69
N GLU A 34 11.11 -21.13 0.65
CA GLU A 34 10.69 -20.55 -0.63
C GLU A 34 9.52 -21.32 -1.26
N SER A 35 9.47 -22.64 -1.11
CA SER A 35 8.33 -23.45 -1.57
C SER A 35 7.02 -23.08 -0.86
N GLN A 36 7.07 -22.85 0.46
CA GLN A 36 5.91 -22.45 1.25
C GLN A 36 5.50 -20.99 0.95
N LEU A 37 6.47 -20.10 0.68
CA LEU A 37 6.20 -18.73 0.29
C LEU A 37 5.54 -18.63 -1.09
N ARG A 38 5.85 -19.52 -2.01
CA ARG A 38 5.16 -19.62 -3.32
C ARG A 38 3.67 -19.91 -3.16
N GLU A 39 3.28 -20.71 -2.17
CA GLU A 39 1.85 -20.95 -1.87
C GLU A 39 1.13 -19.71 -1.32
N VAL A 40 1.86 -18.81 -0.64
CA VAL A 40 1.31 -17.56 -0.09
C VAL A 40 1.31 -16.46 -1.15
N ARG A 41 2.37 -16.34 -1.93
CA ARG A 41 2.47 -15.34 -3.00
C ARG A 41 1.46 -15.65 -4.10
N TRP A 42 0.87 -14.65 -4.67
CA TRP A 42 -0.18 -14.66 -5.69
C TRP A 42 -1.53 -15.18 -5.21
N SER A 43 -1.66 -16.42 -4.74
CA SER A 43 -2.93 -17.00 -4.30
C SER A 43 -3.39 -16.54 -2.90
N GLY A 44 -2.47 -16.17 -2.04
CA GLY A 44 -2.77 -15.58 -0.74
C GLY A 44 -2.65 -14.06 -0.77
N ILE A 45 -1.45 -13.58 -1.08
CA ILE A 45 -1.09 -12.17 -1.12
C ILE A 45 -0.54 -11.83 -2.50
N SER A 46 -1.16 -10.88 -3.17
CA SER A 46 -0.68 -10.32 -4.43
C SER A 46 -0.29 -8.85 -4.25
N ILE A 47 0.49 -8.32 -5.18
CA ILE A 47 0.97 -6.94 -5.12
C ILE A 47 0.89 -6.26 -6.48
N VAL A 48 0.46 -5.00 -6.46
CA VAL A 48 0.61 -4.04 -7.55
C VAL A 48 1.73 -3.07 -7.15
N PHE A 49 2.89 -3.22 -7.76
CA PHE A 49 4.06 -2.40 -7.47
C PHE A 49 3.94 -0.99 -8.05
N GLN A 50 4.65 -0.05 -7.45
CA GLN A 50 4.86 1.28 -8.03
C GLN A 50 5.47 1.17 -9.44
N GLY A 51 4.82 1.80 -10.42
CA GLY A 51 5.27 1.75 -11.81
C GLY A 51 5.12 0.38 -12.51
N ALA A 52 4.32 -0.53 -11.97
CA ALA A 52 4.11 -1.88 -12.50
C ALA A 52 3.65 -1.91 -13.97
N MET A 53 3.03 -0.84 -14.46
CA MET A 53 2.67 -0.73 -15.89
C MET A 53 3.89 -0.77 -16.85
N ASN A 54 5.11 -0.56 -16.34
CA ASN A 54 6.35 -0.64 -17.10
C ASN A 54 7.02 -2.01 -17.02
N SER A 55 6.50 -2.93 -16.21
CA SER A 55 7.06 -4.28 -16.03
C SER A 55 6.63 -5.27 -17.11
N TRP A 56 5.65 -4.92 -17.95
CA TRP A 56 5.20 -5.76 -19.03
C TRP A 56 6.31 -6.05 -20.04
N ASN A 57 6.50 -7.32 -20.39
CA ASN A 57 7.39 -7.72 -21.47
C ASN A 57 6.83 -7.22 -22.82
N PRO A 58 7.52 -6.28 -23.53
CA PRO A 58 6.96 -5.61 -24.70
C PRO A 58 6.73 -6.52 -25.91
N VAL A 59 7.36 -7.69 -25.95
CA VAL A 59 7.29 -8.65 -27.06
C VAL A 59 6.39 -9.86 -26.78
N VAL A 60 5.68 -9.86 -25.64
CA VAL A 60 4.73 -10.91 -25.26
C VAL A 60 3.35 -10.28 -25.09
N LYS A 61 2.30 -10.93 -25.60
CA LYS A 61 0.93 -10.47 -25.46
C LYS A 61 0.48 -10.43 -24.00
N ILE A 62 -0.38 -9.47 -23.66
CA ILE A 62 -0.89 -9.29 -22.29
C ILE A 62 -1.51 -10.57 -21.73
N GLY A 63 -2.41 -11.21 -22.46
CA GLY A 63 -3.06 -12.43 -22.00
C GLY A 63 -2.09 -13.60 -21.79
N GLU A 64 -0.97 -13.67 -22.54
CA GLU A 64 0.01 -14.73 -22.34
C GLU A 64 0.80 -14.53 -21.04
N GLN A 65 1.14 -13.29 -20.72
CA GLN A 65 1.84 -12.96 -19.46
C GLN A 65 0.96 -13.24 -18.23
N ILE A 66 -0.36 -12.98 -18.32
CA ILE A 66 -1.29 -13.33 -17.24
C ILE A 66 -1.44 -14.86 -17.14
N ARG A 67 -1.57 -15.56 -18.26
CA ARG A 67 -1.65 -17.03 -18.27
C ARG A 67 -0.39 -17.70 -17.69
N GLU A 68 0.79 -17.11 -17.89
CA GLU A 68 2.03 -17.61 -17.32
C GLU A 68 1.96 -17.64 -15.78
N ALA A 69 1.52 -16.57 -15.15
CA ALA A 69 1.31 -16.53 -13.70
C ALA A 69 0.26 -17.56 -13.25
N MET A 70 -0.84 -17.70 -13.99
CA MET A 70 -1.88 -18.68 -13.65
C MET A 70 -1.41 -20.12 -13.79
N ARG A 71 -0.60 -20.45 -14.79
CA ARG A 71 -0.06 -21.81 -14.97
C ARG A 71 0.84 -22.25 -13.83
N GLU A 72 1.58 -21.33 -13.25
CA GLU A 72 2.45 -21.62 -12.07
C GLU A 72 1.62 -22.02 -10.85
N HIS A 73 0.45 -21.37 -10.66
CA HIS A 73 -0.40 -21.59 -9.47
C HIS A 73 -1.55 -22.59 -9.71
N PHE A 74 -1.97 -22.76 -10.96
CA PHE A 74 -3.07 -23.65 -11.34
C PHE A 74 -2.66 -24.52 -12.54
N PRO A 75 -1.69 -25.45 -12.34
CA PRO A 75 -1.14 -26.27 -13.44
C PRO A 75 -2.18 -27.17 -14.09
N ASP A 76 -3.23 -27.53 -13.38
CA ASP A 76 -4.30 -28.42 -13.89
C ASP A 76 -5.35 -27.70 -14.75
N LYS A 77 -5.38 -26.36 -14.76
CA LYS A 77 -6.32 -25.60 -15.58
C LYS A 77 -5.89 -25.56 -17.05
N THR A 78 -6.85 -25.76 -17.92
CA THR A 78 -6.66 -25.66 -19.37
C THR A 78 -6.42 -24.21 -19.80
N LYS A 79 -5.88 -24.04 -21.02
CA LYS A 79 -5.70 -22.71 -21.62
C LYS A 79 -7.02 -21.96 -21.76
N ASP A 80 -8.10 -22.65 -22.10
CA ASP A 80 -9.43 -22.04 -22.32
C ASP A 80 -10.03 -21.58 -20.98
N GLU A 81 -9.92 -22.37 -19.91
CA GLU A 81 -10.35 -21.99 -18.57
C GLU A 81 -9.59 -20.74 -18.09
N ASN A 82 -8.27 -20.70 -18.25
CA ASN A 82 -7.47 -19.53 -17.92
C ASN A 82 -7.85 -18.30 -18.77
N THR A 83 -8.15 -18.50 -20.07
CA THR A 83 -8.59 -17.40 -20.94
C THR A 83 -9.95 -16.85 -20.51
N ASN A 84 -10.91 -17.71 -20.18
CA ASN A 84 -12.22 -17.29 -19.68
C ASN A 84 -12.08 -16.49 -18.37
N LYS A 85 -11.23 -16.94 -17.44
CA LYS A 85 -10.95 -16.20 -16.21
C LYS A 85 -10.34 -14.82 -16.49
N ILE A 86 -9.43 -14.70 -17.45
CA ILE A 86 -8.85 -13.40 -17.84
C ILE A 86 -9.94 -12.48 -18.42
N ILE A 87 -10.87 -13.00 -19.23
CA ILE A 87 -11.99 -12.21 -19.76
C ILE A 87 -12.87 -11.68 -18.63
N GLU A 88 -13.21 -12.53 -17.66
CA GLU A 88 -13.97 -12.11 -16.47
C GLU A 88 -13.26 -11.00 -15.68
N LEU A 89 -11.95 -11.15 -15.46
CA LEU A 89 -11.15 -10.16 -14.77
C LEU A 89 -11.06 -8.84 -15.56
N PHE A 90 -10.93 -8.91 -16.88
CA PHE A 90 -10.92 -7.73 -17.75
C PHE A 90 -12.24 -6.97 -17.68
N ASP A 91 -13.39 -7.67 -17.67
CA ASP A 91 -14.70 -7.04 -17.48
C ASP A 91 -14.78 -6.31 -16.12
N ILE A 92 -14.31 -6.95 -15.04
CA ILE A 92 -14.29 -6.36 -13.69
C ILE A 92 -13.46 -5.07 -13.65
N VAL A 93 -12.27 -5.06 -14.28
CA VAL A 93 -11.38 -3.89 -14.32
C VAL A 93 -11.66 -2.93 -15.49
N GLY A 94 -12.75 -3.14 -16.24
CA GLY A 94 -13.17 -2.27 -17.35
C GLY A 94 -12.23 -2.31 -18.56
N LEU A 95 -11.67 -3.46 -18.88
CA LEU A 95 -10.91 -3.71 -20.11
C LEU A 95 -11.73 -4.54 -21.10
N ASP A 96 -11.61 -4.20 -22.38
CA ASP A 96 -12.16 -5.00 -23.46
C ASP A 96 -11.41 -6.33 -23.61
N SER A 97 -12.12 -7.42 -23.86
CA SER A 97 -11.53 -8.76 -24.00
C SER A 97 -10.49 -8.86 -25.13
N SER A 98 -10.55 -8.01 -26.15
CA SER A 98 -9.55 -7.97 -27.23
C SER A 98 -8.14 -7.61 -26.76
N VAL A 99 -8.03 -7.03 -25.55
CA VAL A 99 -6.73 -6.69 -24.92
C VAL A 99 -5.89 -7.93 -24.65
N ILE A 100 -6.49 -9.11 -24.51
CA ILE A 100 -5.79 -10.39 -24.35
C ILE A 100 -4.76 -10.61 -25.46
N ASP A 101 -5.11 -10.24 -26.70
CA ASP A 101 -4.27 -10.46 -27.86
C ASP A 101 -3.35 -9.30 -28.22
N ARG A 102 -3.40 -8.20 -27.46
CA ARG A 102 -2.57 -7.02 -27.69
C ARG A 102 -1.21 -7.11 -26.98
N PHE A 103 -0.24 -6.39 -27.54
CA PHE A 103 1.05 -6.16 -26.93
C PHE A 103 0.99 -4.94 -26.01
N PRO A 104 1.88 -4.83 -24.99
CA PRO A 104 1.89 -3.70 -24.07
C PRO A 104 2.00 -2.32 -24.73
N HIS A 105 2.74 -2.21 -25.83
CA HIS A 105 2.93 -0.94 -26.53
C HIS A 105 1.66 -0.44 -27.28
N GLU A 106 0.65 -1.31 -27.46
CA GLU A 106 -0.62 -0.95 -28.06
C GLU A 106 -1.65 -0.41 -27.03
N LEU A 107 -1.29 -0.40 -25.73
CA LEU A 107 -2.14 0.02 -24.63
C LEU A 107 -1.76 1.42 -24.11
N SER A 108 -2.79 2.21 -23.76
CA SER A 108 -2.59 3.44 -22.98
C SER A 108 -2.08 3.13 -21.56
N GLY A 109 -1.56 4.13 -20.85
CA GLY A 109 -1.10 3.97 -19.47
C GLY A 109 -2.19 3.42 -18.54
N GLY A 110 -3.40 3.97 -18.62
CA GLY A 110 -4.54 3.47 -17.84
C GLY A 110 -4.93 2.03 -18.19
N MET A 111 -4.89 1.63 -19.47
CA MET A 111 -5.14 0.23 -19.86
C MET A 111 -4.05 -0.71 -19.34
N LYS A 112 -2.79 -0.30 -19.38
CA LYS A 112 -1.69 -1.09 -18.79
C LYS A 112 -1.88 -1.29 -17.30
N GLN A 113 -2.29 -0.25 -16.58
CA GLN A 113 -2.53 -0.32 -15.14
C GLN A 113 -3.69 -1.24 -14.80
N ARG A 114 -4.81 -1.17 -15.54
CA ARG A 114 -5.95 -2.10 -15.40
C ARG A 114 -5.53 -3.54 -15.66
N ALA A 115 -4.70 -3.78 -16.69
CA ALA A 115 -4.16 -5.10 -16.98
C ALA A 115 -3.25 -5.61 -15.84
N VAL A 116 -2.45 -4.73 -15.19
CA VAL A 116 -1.67 -5.09 -13.99
C VAL A 116 -2.58 -5.47 -12.82
N ILE A 117 -3.68 -4.75 -12.60
CA ILE A 117 -4.65 -5.09 -11.56
C ILE A 117 -5.28 -6.46 -11.87
N ALA A 118 -5.67 -6.72 -13.13
CA ALA A 118 -6.19 -8.02 -13.55
C ALA A 118 -5.14 -9.14 -13.35
N LEU A 119 -3.87 -8.88 -13.65
CA LEU A 119 -2.78 -9.80 -13.36
C LEU A 119 -2.67 -10.09 -11.85
N ALA A 120 -2.71 -9.06 -11.00
CA ALA A 120 -2.65 -9.24 -9.55
C ALA A 120 -3.83 -10.05 -9.00
N LEU A 121 -4.99 -10.01 -9.66
CA LEU A 121 -6.20 -10.77 -9.32
C LEU A 121 -6.23 -12.19 -9.88
N SER A 122 -5.37 -12.52 -10.83
CA SER A 122 -5.49 -13.73 -11.66
C SER A 122 -5.41 -15.04 -10.89
N CYS A 123 -4.80 -15.03 -9.70
CA CYS A 123 -4.69 -16.20 -8.83
C CYS A 123 -5.62 -16.15 -7.60
N ASP A 124 -6.71 -15.38 -7.66
CA ASP A 124 -7.74 -15.27 -6.62
C ASP A 124 -7.18 -14.95 -5.21
N PRO A 125 -6.35 -13.88 -5.06
CA PRO A 125 -5.73 -13.53 -3.79
C PRO A 125 -6.77 -13.14 -2.73
N LYS A 126 -6.44 -13.38 -1.46
CA LYS A 126 -7.23 -12.89 -0.31
C LYS A 126 -6.87 -11.45 0.06
N LEU A 127 -5.64 -11.06 -0.21
CA LEU A 127 -5.09 -9.74 0.08
C LEU A 127 -4.35 -9.18 -1.14
N ILE A 128 -4.65 -7.94 -1.50
CA ILE A 128 -3.86 -7.17 -2.46
C ILE A 128 -3.13 -6.06 -1.73
N ILE A 129 -1.85 -5.90 -2.03
CA ILE A 129 -1.05 -4.76 -1.63
C ILE A 129 -0.93 -3.84 -2.85
N ALA A 130 -1.48 -2.64 -2.76
CA ALA A 130 -1.39 -1.61 -3.80
C ALA A 130 -0.35 -0.57 -3.37
N ASP A 131 0.85 -0.66 -3.90
CA ASP A 131 1.96 0.24 -3.59
C ASP A 131 2.03 1.35 -4.65
N GLU A 132 1.45 2.50 -4.32
CA GLU A 132 1.33 3.66 -5.21
C GLU A 132 0.75 3.32 -6.62
N PRO A 133 -0.37 2.63 -6.71
CA PRO A 133 -0.85 2.03 -7.96
C PRO A 133 -1.27 3.07 -9.01
N THR A 134 -1.38 4.33 -8.66
CA THR A 134 -1.80 5.42 -9.57
C THR A 134 -0.69 6.41 -9.89
N THR A 135 0.53 6.18 -9.42
CA THR A 135 1.69 7.03 -9.72
C THR A 135 1.95 7.09 -11.23
N ALA A 136 2.26 8.27 -11.73
CA ALA A 136 2.48 8.58 -13.15
C ALA A 136 1.22 8.52 -14.05
N LEU A 137 0.02 8.50 -13.48
CA LEU A 137 -1.24 8.70 -14.20
C LEU A 137 -1.74 10.14 -14.02
N ASP A 138 -2.48 10.64 -14.99
CA ASP A 138 -3.21 11.90 -14.82
C ASP A 138 -4.37 11.75 -13.83
N VAL A 139 -4.82 12.87 -13.25
CA VAL A 139 -5.82 12.88 -12.18
C VAL A 139 -7.15 12.21 -12.58
N VAL A 140 -7.56 12.33 -13.83
CA VAL A 140 -8.82 11.72 -14.30
C VAL A 140 -8.69 10.21 -14.37
N ILE A 141 -7.60 9.71 -14.92
CA ILE A 141 -7.33 8.27 -14.98
C ILE A 141 -7.08 7.70 -13.58
N GLN A 142 -6.39 8.45 -12.71
CA GLN A 142 -6.22 8.07 -11.30
C GLN A 142 -7.56 7.84 -10.61
N ASP A 143 -8.50 8.78 -10.69
CA ASP A 143 -9.84 8.66 -10.11
C ASP A 143 -10.59 7.43 -10.65
N GLN A 144 -10.51 7.19 -11.96
CA GLN A 144 -11.12 6.00 -12.57
C GLN A 144 -10.53 4.70 -12.02
N ILE A 145 -9.19 4.59 -11.93
CA ILE A 145 -8.51 3.39 -11.40
C ILE A 145 -8.87 3.15 -9.93
N LEU A 146 -8.96 4.21 -9.11
CA LEU A 146 -9.36 4.09 -7.71
C LEU A 146 -10.78 3.54 -7.57
N LYS A 147 -11.74 4.06 -8.35
CA LYS A 147 -13.11 3.56 -8.38
C LYS A 147 -13.20 2.08 -8.81
N GLU A 148 -12.35 1.68 -9.75
CA GLU A 148 -12.29 0.28 -10.18
C GLU A 148 -11.69 -0.63 -9.11
N ILE A 149 -10.61 -0.22 -8.45
CA ILE A 149 -10.05 -0.96 -7.31
C ILE A 149 -11.12 -1.15 -6.23
N ARG A 150 -11.90 -0.11 -5.93
CA ARG A 150 -13.00 -0.19 -4.96
C ARG A 150 -14.07 -1.17 -5.42
N LYS A 151 -14.51 -1.07 -6.68
CA LYS A 151 -15.46 -2.03 -7.27
C LYS A 151 -14.95 -3.47 -7.19
N VAL A 152 -13.68 -3.70 -7.51
CA VAL A 152 -13.03 -5.01 -7.40
C VAL A 152 -13.09 -5.53 -5.97
N GLN A 153 -12.74 -4.68 -4.99
CA GLN A 153 -12.79 -5.02 -3.57
C GLN A 153 -14.21 -5.43 -3.14
N ASP A 154 -15.22 -4.64 -3.52
CA ASP A 154 -16.62 -4.90 -3.18
C ASP A 154 -17.17 -6.18 -3.83
N VAL A 155 -16.85 -6.42 -5.11
CA VAL A 155 -17.31 -7.59 -5.86
C VAL A 155 -16.66 -8.88 -5.38
N LEU A 156 -15.36 -8.86 -5.12
CA LEU A 156 -14.58 -10.04 -4.77
C LEU A 156 -14.44 -10.25 -3.25
N GLY A 157 -14.83 -9.28 -2.42
CA GLY A 157 -14.72 -9.35 -0.96
C GLY A 157 -13.28 -9.48 -0.44
N LEU A 158 -12.30 -8.96 -1.20
CA LEU A 158 -10.88 -9.07 -0.85
C LEU A 158 -10.43 -7.97 0.11
N SER A 159 -9.36 -8.25 0.86
CA SER A 159 -8.69 -7.25 1.68
C SER A 159 -7.69 -6.44 0.84
N LEU A 160 -7.54 -5.15 1.17
CA LEU A 160 -6.64 -4.24 0.46
C LEU A 160 -5.74 -3.52 1.46
N ILE A 161 -4.43 -3.56 1.23
CA ILE A 161 -3.45 -2.65 1.84
C ILE A 161 -3.06 -1.63 0.78
N TYR A 162 -3.40 -0.35 1.04
CA TYR A 162 -3.09 0.74 0.14
C TYR A 162 -1.91 1.55 0.69
N ILE A 163 -0.82 1.65 -0.06
CA ILE A 163 0.35 2.47 0.30
C ILE A 163 0.35 3.68 -0.63
N SER A 164 0.29 4.87 -0.06
CA SER A 164 0.30 6.12 -0.82
C SER A 164 0.90 7.25 0.01
N HIS A 165 1.49 8.21 -0.68
CA HIS A 165 1.84 9.52 -0.12
C HIS A 165 0.69 10.54 -0.31
N ASP A 166 -0.34 10.21 -1.06
CA ASP A 166 -1.51 11.05 -1.27
C ASP A 166 -2.57 10.79 -0.19
N ILE A 167 -2.69 11.73 0.72
CA ILE A 167 -3.62 11.65 1.85
C ILE A 167 -5.08 11.65 1.39
N ALA A 168 -5.41 12.35 0.29
CA ALA A 168 -6.77 12.39 -0.23
C ALA A 168 -7.20 11.00 -0.71
N VAL A 169 -6.30 10.29 -1.37
CA VAL A 169 -6.52 8.89 -1.78
C VAL A 169 -6.73 7.98 -0.58
N ILE A 170 -5.91 8.10 0.46
CA ILE A 170 -6.09 7.32 1.70
C ILE A 170 -7.44 7.59 2.34
N ALA A 171 -7.86 8.87 2.41
CA ALA A 171 -9.15 9.26 2.98
C ALA A 171 -10.34 8.62 2.24
N GLU A 172 -10.24 8.49 0.92
CA GLU A 172 -11.30 7.93 0.08
C GLU A 172 -11.30 6.40 0.08
N MET A 173 -10.11 5.78 0.07
CA MET A 173 -9.96 4.36 -0.23
C MET A 173 -9.93 3.45 0.99
N THR A 174 -9.71 3.98 2.20
CA THR A 174 -9.40 3.14 3.35
C THR A 174 -10.34 3.35 4.55
N ASP A 175 -10.73 2.27 5.22
CA ASP A 175 -11.48 2.31 6.47
C ASP A 175 -10.58 2.57 7.67
N ASN A 176 -9.34 2.06 7.62
CA ASN A 176 -8.32 2.24 8.64
C ASN A 176 -7.04 2.73 7.97
N MET A 177 -6.28 3.53 8.69
CA MET A 177 -4.99 4.02 8.22
C MET A 177 -3.90 3.90 9.29
N ALA A 178 -2.67 3.82 8.83
CA ALA A 178 -1.48 3.92 9.67
C ALA A 178 -0.54 4.98 9.07
N VAL A 179 -0.11 5.93 9.89
CA VAL A 179 0.86 6.95 9.50
C VAL A 179 2.24 6.49 9.92
N MET A 180 3.16 6.47 8.97
CA MET A 180 4.55 6.07 9.21
C MET A 180 5.48 7.26 9.12
N TYR A 181 6.44 7.33 10.04
CA TYR A 181 7.53 8.28 9.99
C TYR A 181 8.85 7.58 10.36
N ALA A 182 9.87 7.76 9.53
CA ALA A 182 11.20 7.22 9.78
C ALA A 182 11.21 5.70 10.13
N GLY A 183 10.40 4.91 9.41
CA GLY A 183 10.30 3.46 9.56
C GLY A 183 9.39 2.95 10.68
N SER A 184 8.80 3.84 11.47
CA SER A 184 7.91 3.47 12.57
C SER A 184 6.48 3.96 12.33
N ILE A 185 5.49 3.18 12.79
CA ILE A 185 4.09 3.65 12.83
C ILE A 185 3.96 4.61 14.00
N VAL A 186 3.57 5.85 13.74
CA VAL A 186 3.44 6.91 14.75
C VAL A 186 1.98 7.16 15.17
N GLU A 187 1.04 6.79 14.32
CA GLU A 187 -0.40 6.87 14.60
C GLU A 187 -1.15 5.89 13.70
N MET A 188 -2.19 5.25 14.24
CA MET A 188 -3.06 4.36 13.46
C MET A 188 -4.47 4.30 14.03
N GLY A 189 -5.43 4.01 13.16
CA GLY A 189 -6.82 3.84 13.57
C GLY A 189 -7.81 3.97 12.42
N LYS A 190 -9.09 4.12 12.77
CA LYS A 190 -10.11 4.45 11.75
C LYS A 190 -9.72 5.73 11.03
N THR A 191 -9.73 5.69 9.70
CA THR A 191 -9.36 6.82 8.85
C THR A 191 -10.09 8.11 9.27
N SER A 192 -11.41 8.03 9.49
CA SER A 192 -12.22 9.18 9.95
C SER A 192 -11.75 9.76 11.29
N LYS A 193 -11.28 8.92 12.22
CA LYS A 193 -10.79 9.38 13.54
C LYS A 193 -9.43 10.05 13.43
N VAL A 194 -8.50 9.44 12.71
CA VAL A 194 -7.16 10.01 12.50
C VAL A 194 -7.25 11.36 11.78
N PHE A 195 -8.14 11.49 10.79
CA PHE A 195 -8.36 12.76 10.08
C PHE A 195 -9.02 13.84 10.95
N SER A 196 -10.03 13.49 11.74
CA SER A 196 -10.77 14.45 12.55
C SER A 196 -10.05 14.88 13.82
N ASN A 197 -9.23 14.01 14.39
CA ASN A 197 -8.56 14.25 15.67
C ASN A 197 -7.16 13.63 15.71
N PRO A 198 -6.24 14.06 14.82
CA PRO A 198 -4.87 13.54 14.78
C PRO A 198 -4.14 13.83 16.09
N LYS A 199 -3.45 12.84 16.62
CA LYS A 199 -2.74 12.92 17.90
C LYS A 199 -1.25 13.16 17.74
N HIS A 200 -0.63 12.48 16.80
CA HIS A 200 0.80 12.66 16.58
C HIS A 200 1.09 13.98 15.84
N ALA A 201 2.09 14.72 16.28
CA ALA A 201 2.45 16.02 15.72
C ALA A 201 2.76 15.93 14.21
N TYR A 202 3.42 14.86 13.78
CA TYR A 202 3.66 14.61 12.35
C TYR A 202 2.36 14.45 11.57
N THR A 203 1.40 13.66 12.08
CA THR A 203 0.09 13.46 11.42
C THR A 203 -0.65 14.78 11.27
N ARG A 204 -0.67 15.61 12.32
CA ARG A 204 -1.29 16.97 12.26
C ARG A 204 -0.66 17.81 11.17
N MET A 205 0.67 17.91 11.15
CA MET A 205 1.37 18.70 10.13
C MET A 205 1.19 18.15 8.73
N LEU A 206 1.16 16.84 8.57
CA LEU A 206 0.93 16.16 7.30
C LEU A 206 -0.47 16.51 6.75
N LEU A 207 -1.51 16.45 7.59
CA LEU A 207 -2.88 16.83 7.23
C LEU A 207 -3.01 18.34 6.96
N GLU A 208 -2.33 19.20 7.73
CA GLU A 208 -2.33 20.65 7.53
C GLU A 208 -1.59 21.08 6.26
N SER A 209 -0.62 20.30 5.79
CA SER A 209 0.11 20.56 4.55
C SER A 209 -0.64 20.15 3.29
N THR A 210 -1.75 19.42 3.44
CA THR A 210 -2.56 18.98 2.30
C THR A 210 -3.52 20.10 1.88
N PRO A 211 -3.50 20.52 0.59
CA PRO A 211 -4.41 21.55 0.10
C PRO A 211 -5.85 21.07 0.18
N SER A 212 -6.73 21.86 0.82
CA SER A 212 -8.17 21.65 0.75
C SER A 212 -8.77 22.52 -0.35
N ILE A 213 -9.54 21.91 -1.23
CA ILE A 213 -10.30 22.63 -2.28
C ILE A 213 -11.56 23.26 -1.69
N VAL A 214 -12.03 22.76 -0.54
CA VAL A 214 -13.26 23.20 0.14
C VAL A 214 -12.92 23.99 1.39
N GLY A 215 -13.46 25.19 1.51
CA GLY A 215 -13.30 26.05 2.69
C GLY A 215 -12.36 27.25 2.46
N PRO A 216 -12.08 28.05 3.50
CA PRO A 216 -11.22 29.22 3.39
C PRO A 216 -9.79 28.81 3.05
N LYS A 217 -9.13 29.57 2.16
CA LYS A 217 -7.71 29.35 1.83
C LYS A 217 -6.85 29.38 3.10
N LYS A 218 -6.32 28.24 3.50
CA LYS A 218 -5.31 28.14 4.58
C LYS A 218 -3.92 28.30 3.99
N LYS A 219 -3.05 29.02 4.70
CA LYS A 219 -1.64 29.07 4.34
C LYS A 219 -1.04 27.70 4.61
N LEU A 220 -0.56 27.03 3.56
CA LEU A 220 0.10 25.75 3.71
C LEU A 220 1.35 25.92 4.56
N ARG A 221 1.55 25.04 5.54
CA ARG A 221 2.76 24.96 6.33
C ARG A 221 3.65 23.86 5.76
N SER A 222 4.88 24.18 5.43
CA SER A 222 5.88 23.18 5.08
C SER A 222 6.42 22.54 6.36
N LEU A 223 6.79 21.28 6.25
CA LEU A 223 7.57 20.58 7.28
C LEU A 223 9.04 20.98 7.10
N ASP A 224 9.57 21.80 8.02
CA ASP A 224 10.97 22.20 7.98
C ASP A 224 11.92 21.02 8.30
N GLY A 225 13.10 21.04 7.71
CA GLY A 225 14.17 20.05 7.91
C GLY A 225 13.91 18.73 7.14
N GLU A 226 14.89 17.84 7.21
CA GLU A 226 14.88 16.54 6.54
C GLU A 226 14.58 15.40 7.54
N PRO A 227 14.04 14.25 7.05
CA PRO A 227 13.95 13.06 7.88
C PRO A 227 15.31 12.64 8.44
N PRO A 228 15.36 12.10 9.67
CA PRO A 228 16.63 11.66 10.26
C PRO A 228 17.21 10.47 9.50
N SER A 229 18.54 10.28 9.61
CA SER A 229 19.17 9.03 9.21
C SER A 229 18.63 7.88 10.05
N LEU A 230 18.35 6.74 9.43
CA LEU A 230 17.91 5.53 10.13
C LEU A 230 19.09 4.66 10.62
N ILE A 231 20.35 5.10 10.38
CA ILE A 231 21.54 4.38 10.81
C ILE A 231 21.82 4.76 12.27
N GLY A 232 21.83 3.75 13.16
CA GLY A 232 22.12 3.96 14.58
C GLY A 232 21.02 4.74 15.32
N THR A 233 19.77 4.61 14.90
CA THR A 233 18.64 5.24 15.59
C THR A 233 18.29 4.49 16.86
N ASP A 234 18.09 5.25 17.93
CA ASP A 234 17.58 4.76 19.21
C ASP A 234 16.04 4.64 19.17
N SER A 235 15.46 4.07 20.20
CA SER A 235 14.02 3.80 20.33
C SER A 235 13.15 5.02 20.67
N TYR A 236 13.67 6.24 20.56
CA TYR A 236 12.92 7.47 20.86
C TYR A 236 12.20 8.04 19.62
N CYS A 237 11.29 9.00 19.87
CA CYS A 237 10.54 9.66 18.79
C CYS A 237 11.48 10.39 17.81
N LEU A 238 11.64 9.82 16.61
CA LEU A 238 12.48 10.38 15.55
C LEU A 238 11.94 11.69 14.97
N PHE A 239 10.68 12.02 15.21
CA PHE A 239 10.09 13.29 14.82
C PHE A 239 10.44 14.45 15.78
N SER A 240 10.99 14.16 16.97
CA SER A 240 11.30 15.17 17.99
C SER A 240 12.14 16.36 17.47
N TYR A 241 13.01 16.14 16.50
CA TYR A 241 13.84 17.19 15.86
C TYR A 241 13.06 18.19 15.02
N ARG A 242 11.90 17.75 14.48
CA ARG A 242 11.03 18.54 13.58
C ARG A 242 9.71 18.89 14.25
N CYS A 243 9.49 18.40 15.45
CA CYS A 243 8.28 18.68 16.21
C CYS A 243 8.20 20.17 16.55
N PRO A 244 7.10 20.87 16.26
CA PRO A 244 6.97 22.29 16.56
C PRO A 244 6.95 22.57 18.07
N ASN A 245 6.51 21.60 18.87
CA ASN A 245 6.38 21.73 20.32
C ASN A 245 6.97 20.50 21.03
N PRO A 246 8.29 20.23 20.90
CA PRO A 246 8.89 19.10 21.60
C PRO A 246 8.94 19.39 23.10
N ASP A 247 8.39 18.51 23.93
CA ASP A 247 8.55 18.62 25.38
C ASP A 247 9.98 18.29 25.84
N GLY A 248 10.25 18.44 27.16
CA GLY A 248 11.57 18.13 27.71
C GLY A 248 11.94 16.65 27.55
N ASN A 249 10.98 15.74 27.60
CA ASN A 249 11.21 14.30 27.46
C ASN A 249 11.55 13.94 26.02
N CYS A 250 10.86 14.53 25.05
CA CYS A 250 11.20 14.38 23.63
C CYS A 250 12.63 14.84 23.34
N LYS A 251 13.01 16.04 23.87
CA LYS A 251 14.37 16.59 23.71
C LYS A 251 15.45 15.72 24.34
N ASN A 252 15.16 15.14 25.50
CA ASN A 252 16.11 14.32 26.25
C ASN A 252 16.12 12.85 25.81
N ARG A 253 15.25 12.47 24.79
CA ARG A 253 15.19 11.11 24.25
C ARG A 253 14.90 10.02 25.29
N ASN A 254 14.13 10.36 26.32
CA ASN A 254 13.86 9.49 27.45
C ASN A 254 12.60 8.65 27.31
N ILE A 255 11.84 8.81 26.21
CA ILE A 255 10.59 8.09 25.97
C ILE A 255 10.77 7.20 24.75
N GLU A 256 10.66 5.90 24.95
CA GLU A 256 10.58 4.91 23.87
C GLU A 256 9.28 5.10 23.08
N MET A 257 9.39 4.88 21.78
CA MET A 257 8.20 4.85 20.89
C MET A 257 7.34 3.65 21.25
N GLU A 258 6.09 3.93 21.59
CA GLU A 258 5.09 2.91 21.91
C GLU A 258 3.72 3.40 21.47
N LEU A 259 3.05 2.63 20.62
CA LEU A 259 1.67 2.91 20.26
C LEU A 259 0.77 2.56 21.44
N ILE A 260 0.12 3.54 22.01
CA ILE A 260 -0.87 3.32 23.07
C ILE A 260 -2.27 3.66 22.53
N LYS A 261 -3.25 2.99 23.09
CA LYS A 261 -4.65 3.20 22.78
C LYS A 261 -5.12 4.54 23.34
N ILE A 262 -5.61 5.41 22.43
CA ILE A 262 -6.15 6.72 22.77
C ILE A 262 -7.66 6.63 22.94
N ASP A 263 -8.32 5.92 22.05
CA ASP A 263 -9.77 5.73 22.00
C ASP A 263 -10.06 4.38 21.31
N THR A 264 -11.31 3.99 21.21
CA THR A 264 -11.73 2.81 20.43
C THR A 264 -11.22 2.96 18.99
N ASP A 265 -10.44 2.00 18.52
CA ASP A 265 -9.85 1.98 17.16
C ASP A 265 -9.00 3.22 16.82
N HIS A 266 -8.27 3.80 17.80
CA HIS A 266 -7.33 4.89 17.60
C HIS A 266 -6.14 4.75 18.53
N TYR A 267 -4.94 4.70 17.96
CA TYR A 267 -3.67 4.52 18.64
C TYR A 267 -2.68 5.58 18.16
N ALA A 268 -1.88 6.10 19.05
CA ALA A 268 -0.79 7.01 18.72
C ALA A 268 0.42 6.76 19.62
N ASP A 269 1.58 7.24 19.20
CA ASP A 269 2.78 7.20 20.03
C ASP A 269 2.56 7.96 21.34
N LYS A 270 2.86 7.31 22.45
CA LYS A 270 2.63 7.87 23.79
C LYS A 270 3.33 9.19 24.03
N CYS A 271 4.46 9.46 23.36
CA CYS A 271 5.17 10.73 23.53
C CYS A 271 4.35 11.92 23.02
N CYS A 272 3.46 11.73 22.06
CA CYS A 272 2.67 12.82 21.47
C CYS A 272 1.33 13.08 22.16
N ILE A 273 0.93 12.28 23.14
CA ILE A 273 -0.36 12.47 23.85
C ILE A 273 -0.32 13.74 24.71
N ASN A 274 0.85 14.07 25.24
CA ASN A 274 1.06 15.23 26.10
C ASN A 274 1.57 16.46 25.33
N CYS A 275 1.81 16.34 24.03
CA CYS A 275 2.29 17.42 23.15
C CYS A 275 1.15 18.17 22.45
N GLY A 276 -0.04 18.22 23.08
CA GLY A 276 -1.31 18.73 22.61
C GLY A 276 -1.33 20.03 21.84
#